data_66fa3ab709a1b7684325b2d0d97120e5
#
_entry.id   66fa3ab709a1b7684325b2d0d97120e5
#
_cell.length_a   1.000
_cell.length_b   1.000
_cell.length_c   1.000
_cell.angle_alpha   90.00
_cell.angle_beta   90.00
_cell.angle_gamma   90.00
#
_symmetry.space_group_name_H-M   'P 1'
#
loop_
_entity.id
_entity.type
_entity.pdbx_description
1 polymer ?
#
loop_
_entity_poly.entity_id
_entity_poly.type
_entity_poly.pdbx_seq_one_letter_code
_entity_poly.pdbx_strand_id
1 'polypeptide(L)'
;MANLVVRKCDGSHDVIKDCEQKMAAFCTMDPSYIEYDVDGRPHNPNNITAHQVDAMNRALQTRSPVKVWENHGLLVESLEELKAIDTDWDLIAMSDEEWDTNVKGKLAKLYQRVMRANIGASSGTKVLHLMRPRLVAIADSVVVNYLGVPTQHHVECALILAGEVRRIGRDEDNASTLAKVRQHLIKASVTESNVVPSACRIIDALLWMRANGLKRPEKAGYHRLWRQMGLASP
;
A
#
# COMPACT_ATOMS: atom_id res chain seq x y z
N MET A 1 12.10 -15.44 -13.20
CA MET A 1 11.36 -14.16 -13.22
C MET A 1 10.04 -14.35 -12.50
N ALA A 2 9.75 -13.52 -11.53
CA ALA A 2 8.52 -13.61 -10.73
C ALA A 2 7.42 -12.73 -11.35
N ASN A 3 6.24 -13.28 -11.52
CA ASN A 3 5.09 -12.60 -12.12
C ASN A 3 3.94 -12.58 -11.12
N LEU A 4 3.26 -11.44 -10.98
CA LEU A 4 2.07 -11.31 -10.14
C LEU A 4 0.82 -11.36 -11.02
N VAL A 5 -0.08 -12.29 -10.74
CA VAL A 5 -1.38 -12.42 -11.40
C VAL A 5 -2.39 -11.54 -10.68
N VAL A 6 -3.06 -10.66 -11.43
CA VAL A 6 -4.06 -9.73 -10.91
C VAL A 6 -5.41 -10.04 -11.55
N ARG A 7 -6.36 -10.47 -10.73
CA ARG A 7 -7.78 -10.51 -11.14
C ARG A 7 -8.43 -9.21 -10.68
N LYS A 8 -9.15 -8.55 -11.57
CA LYS A 8 -9.85 -7.29 -11.26
C LYS A 8 -11.30 -7.55 -10.84
N CYS A 9 -11.93 -6.56 -10.26
CA CYS A 9 -13.33 -6.65 -9.82
C CYS A 9 -14.31 -6.93 -10.98
N ASP A 10 -13.98 -6.57 -12.21
CA ASP A 10 -14.76 -6.86 -13.42
C ASP A 10 -14.54 -8.28 -13.98
N GLY A 11 -13.73 -9.09 -13.31
CA GLY A 11 -13.36 -10.44 -13.72
C GLY A 11 -12.22 -10.51 -14.74
N SER A 12 -11.74 -9.38 -15.25
CA SER A 12 -10.59 -9.40 -16.15
C SER A 12 -9.30 -9.75 -15.42
N HIS A 13 -8.33 -10.27 -16.19
CA HIS A 13 -7.03 -10.70 -15.67
C HIS A 13 -5.92 -9.86 -16.27
N ASP A 14 -4.91 -9.57 -15.47
CA ASP A 14 -3.66 -8.96 -15.91
C ASP A 14 -2.47 -9.66 -15.23
N VAL A 15 -1.27 -9.54 -15.82
CA VAL A 15 -0.05 -10.12 -15.30
C VAL A 15 1.02 -9.05 -15.22
N ILE A 16 1.50 -8.79 -14.01
CA ILE A 16 2.65 -7.91 -13.77
C ILE A 16 3.91 -8.78 -13.83
N LYS A 17 4.70 -8.60 -14.89
CA LYS A 17 5.94 -9.33 -15.11
C LYS A 17 7.12 -8.68 -14.39
N ASP A 18 8.19 -9.44 -14.18
CA ASP A 18 9.48 -8.96 -13.67
C ASP A 18 9.38 -8.24 -12.31
N CYS A 19 8.56 -8.79 -11.40
CA CYS A 19 8.24 -8.15 -10.12
C CYS A 19 9.47 -7.87 -9.25
N GLU A 20 10.48 -8.75 -9.28
CA GLU A 20 11.74 -8.60 -8.51
C GLU A 20 12.48 -7.33 -8.94
N GLN A 21 12.69 -7.18 -10.25
CA GLN A 21 13.40 -6.04 -10.83
C GLN A 21 12.61 -4.75 -10.67
N LYS A 22 11.29 -4.81 -10.86
CA LYS A 22 10.39 -3.66 -10.67
C LYS A 22 10.42 -3.15 -9.24
N MET A 23 10.36 -4.05 -8.27
CA MET A 23 10.44 -3.66 -6.87
C MET A 23 11.81 -3.13 -6.48
N ALA A 24 12.90 -3.74 -6.97
CA ALA A 24 14.23 -3.22 -6.75
C ALA A 24 14.38 -1.80 -7.35
N ALA A 25 13.92 -1.60 -8.58
CA ALA A 25 13.88 -0.28 -9.21
C ALA A 25 13.03 0.72 -8.42
N PHE A 26 11.85 0.32 -7.95
CA PHE A 26 10.98 1.17 -7.13
C PHE A 26 11.69 1.64 -5.86
N CYS A 27 12.35 0.75 -5.15
CA CYS A 27 13.09 1.06 -3.93
C CYS A 27 14.30 1.98 -4.16
N THR A 28 14.89 1.97 -5.36
CA THR A 28 16.09 2.78 -5.68
C THR A 28 15.79 4.13 -6.33
N MET A 29 14.58 4.29 -6.91
CA MET A 29 14.23 5.50 -7.67
C MET A 29 13.96 6.73 -6.81
N ASP A 30 13.36 6.53 -5.67
CA ASP A 30 12.95 7.60 -4.78
C ASP A 30 13.20 7.18 -3.33
N PRO A 31 14.26 7.70 -2.69
CA PRO A 31 14.56 7.40 -1.30
C PRO A 31 13.39 7.69 -0.36
N SER A 32 12.51 8.64 -0.71
CA SER A 32 11.34 8.96 0.09
C SER A 32 10.34 7.80 0.21
N TYR A 33 10.26 6.91 -0.77
CA TYR A 33 9.43 5.69 -0.66
C TYR A 33 10.00 4.71 0.37
N ILE A 34 11.34 4.64 0.47
CA ILE A 34 12.01 3.84 1.48
C ILE A 34 11.84 4.47 2.85
N GLU A 35 12.02 5.78 2.95
CA GLU A 35 11.78 6.55 4.18
C GLU A 35 10.35 6.37 4.69
N TYR A 36 9.35 6.34 3.80
CA TYR A 36 7.98 6.10 4.16
C TYR A 36 7.76 4.71 4.78
N ASP A 37 8.35 3.68 4.19
CA ASP A 37 8.20 2.31 4.66
C ASP A 37 9.09 1.98 5.88
N VAL A 38 10.15 2.75 6.11
CA VAL A 38 11.16 2.56 7.16
C VAL A 38 10.99 3.56 8.29
N ASP A 39 10.98 4.86 7.98
CA ASP A 39 10.81 5.95 8.97
C ASP A 39 9.35 6.06 9.43
N GLY A 40 8.41 5.58 8.63
CA GLY A 40 7.03 5.44 9.02
C GLY A 40 6.79 4.35 10.08
N ARG A 41 7.82 3.57 10.45
CA ARG A 41 7.70 2.71 11.62
C ARG A 41 7.60 3.58 12.85
N PRO A 42 6.42 3.68 13.45
CA PRO A 42 6.30 4.45 14.66
C PRO A 42 7.16 3.78 15.73
N HIS A 43 8.03 4.54 16.39
CA HIS A 43 8.53 4.12 17.69
C HIS A 43 7.36 3.83 18.65
N ASN A 44 6.22 4.47 18.37
CA ASN A 44 4.94 4.17 18.99
C ASN A 44 3.89 3.94 17.89
N PRO A 45 3.47 2.68 17.63
CA PRO A 45 2.51 2.33 16.59
C PRO A 45 1.09 2.88 16.85
N ASN A 46 0.86 3.49 17.99
CA ASN A 46 -0.42 4.06 18.40
C ASN A 46 -0.37 5.59 18.49
N ASN A 47 0.61 6.25 17.89
CA ASN A 47 0.71 7.70 17.87
C ASN A 47 1.08 8.22 16.48
N ILE A 48 0.28 9.11 15.92
CA ILE A 48 0.53 9.78 14.63
C ILE A 48 1.28 11.07 14.90
N THR A 49 2.53 11.14 14.48
CA THR A 49 3.39 12.30 14.68
C THR A 49 3.44 13.20 13.44
N ALA A 50 3.83 14.47 13.65
CA ALA A 50 4.12 15.41 12.56
C ALA A 50 5.13 14.85 11.56
N HIS A 51 6.20 14.23 12.05
CA HIS A 51 7.24 13.63 11.22
C HIS A 51 6.69 12.53 10.29
N GLN A 52 5.79 11.69 10.79
CA GLN A 52 5.13 10.65 9.97
C GLN A 52 4.24 11.26 8.88
N VAL A 53 3.52 12.33 9.17
CA VAL A 53 2.70 13.04 8.19
C VAL A 53 3.59 13.67 7.11
N ASP A 54 4.73 14.25 7.49
CA ASP A 54 5.70 14.82 6.55
C ASP A 54 6.36 13.74 5.69
N ALA A 55 6.75 12.61 6.27
CA ALA A 55 7.27 11.45 5.54
C ALA A 55 6.25 10.93 4.52
N MET A 56 4.98 10.80 4.92
CA MET A 56 3.89 10.42 4.03
C MET A 56 3.72 11.42 2.87
N ASN A 57 3.79 12.72 3.15
CA ASN A 57 3.62 13.76 2.13
C ASN A 57 4.76 13.72 1.11
N ARG A 58 6.00 13.55 1.56
CA ARG A 58 7.16 13.42 0.68
C ARG A 58 7.08 12.16 -0.16
N ALA A 59 6.88 11.02 0.48
CA ALA A 59 6.91 9.72 -0.18
C ALA A 59 5.74 9.49 -1.14
N LEU A 60 4.54 9.91 -0.78
CA LEU A 60 3.32 9.56 -1.50
C LEU A 60 2.69 10.72 -2.24
N GLN A 61 3.38 11.87 -2.31
CA GLN A 61 2.93 13.08 -2.99
C GLN A 61 1.45 13.40 -2.70
N THR A 62 1.09 13.37 -1.42
CA THR A 62 -0.29 13.56 -0.99
C THR A 62 -0.71 14.99 -1.31
N ARG A 63 -1.69 15.15 -2.19
CA ARG A 63 -2.15 16.48 -2.66
C ARG A 63 -2.85 17.32 -1.58
N SER A 64 -2.98 16.81 -0.37
CA SER A 64 -3.71 17.48 0.71
C SER A 64 -3.01 17.31 2.06
N PRO A 65 -1.69 17.65 2.20
CA PRO A 65 -1.02 17.61 3.49
C PRO A 65 -1.71 18.52 4.52
N VAL A 66 -2.17 19.68 4.09
CA VAL A 66 -2.89 20.64 4.93
C VAL A 66 -4.15 20.02 5.55
N LYS A 67 -4.94 19.27 4.77
CA LYS A 67 -6.15 18.61 5.31
C LYS A 67 -5.85 17.57 6.38
N VAL A 68 -4.74 16.84 6.27
CA VAL A 68 -4.32 15.88 7.30
C VAL A 68 -3.96 16.61 8.58
N TRP A 69 -3.28 17.75 8.48
CA TRP A 69 -2.93 18.57 9.62
C TRP A 69 -4.14 19.28 10.25
N GLU A 70 -5.00 19.87 9.45
CA GLU A 70 -6.24 20.50 9.92
C GLU A 70 -7.13 19.51 10.68
N ASN A 71 -7.05 18.23 10.34
CA ASN A 71 -7.81 17.15 10.97
C ASN A 71 -6.97 16.29 11.94
N HIS A 72 -5.78 16.76 12.35
CA HIS A 72 -4.93 16.04 13.29
C HIS A 72 -5.66 15.66 14.59
N GLY A 73 -6.53 16.51 15.09
CA GLY A 73 -7.37 16.20 16.26
C GLY A 73 -8.24 14.96 16.06
N LEU A 74 -8.85 14.82 14.88
CA LEU A 74 -9.65 13.63 14.55
C LEU A 74 -8.81 12.36 14.39
N LEU A 75 -7.58 12.52 13.87
CA LEU A 75 -6.64 11.39 13.84
C LEU A 75 -6.26 10.96 15.25
N VAL A 76 -6.05 11.91 16.17
CA VAL A 76 -5.81 11.61 17.59
C VAL A 76 -7.02 10.93 18.24
N GLU A 77 -8.23 11.37 17.95
CA GLU A 77 -9.47 10.71 18.42
C GLU A 77 -9.63 9.28 17.88
N SER A 78 -9.02 8.97 16.73
CA SER A 78 -9.05 7.64 16.13
C SER A 78 -8.07 6.65 16.76
N LEU A 79 -7.27 7.10 17.72
CA LEU A 79 -6.25 6.24 18.35
C LEU A 79 -6.87 5.11 19.17
N GLU A 80 -8.07 5.29 19.71
CA GLU A 80 -8.74 4.20 20.46
C GLU A 80 -9.13 3.05 19.53
N GLU A 81 -9.68 3.35 18.34
CA GLU A 81 -9.96 2.33 17.34
C GLU A 81 -8.66 1.70 16.81
N LEU A 82 -7.60 2.48 16.67
CA LEU A 82 -6.30 1.99 16.24
C LEU A 82 -5.67 1.03 17.27
N LYS A 83 -5.79 1.32 18.58
CA LYS A 83 -5.32 0.44 19.66
C LYS A 83 -6.04 -0.92 19.67
N ALA A 84 -7.28 -0.98 19.20
CA ALA A 84 -8.04 -2.22 19.08
C ALA A 84 -7.57 -3.11 17.92
N ILE A 85 -6.67 -2.60 17.08
CA ILE A 85 -6.07 -3.30 15.93
C ILE A 85 -4.66 -3.73 16.29
N ASP A 86 -4.43 -5.04 16.32
CA ASP A 86 -3.12 -5.61 16.63
C ASP A 86 -2.06 -5.15 15.61
N THR A 87 -0.87 -4.82 16.11
CA THR A 87 0.28 -4.42 15.28
C THR A 87 0.84 -5.56 14.44
N ASP A 88 0.64 -6.80 14.89
CA ASP A 88 1.16 -8.01 14.24
C ASP A 88 0.20 -8.60 13.21
N TRP A 89 -1.03 -8.08 13.13
CA TRP A 89 -1.95 -8.52 12.10
C TRP A 89 -1.41 -8.27 10.70
N ASP A 90 -1.45 -9.32 9.89
CA ASP A 90 -0.99 -9.30 8.50
C ASP A 90 -2.16 -9.63 7.57
N LEU A 91 -2.52 -8.69 6.71
CA LEU A 91 -3.64 -8.79 5.78
C LEU A 91 -3.59 -10.05 4.90
N ILE A 92 -2.39 -10.45 4.53
CA ILE A 92 -2.19 -11.60 3.62
C ILE A 92 -2.13 -12.92 4.39
N ALA A 93 -1.52 -12.91 5.58
CA ALA A 93 -1.27 -14.13 6.34
C ALA A 93 -2.50 -14.62 7.14
N MET A 94 -3.40 -13.70 7.55
CA MET A 94 -4.55 -14.06 8.38
C MET A 94 -5.55 -14.98 7.65
N SER A 95 -6.26 -15.83 8.39
CA SER A 95 -7.33 -16.70 7.86
C SER A 95 -8.55 -15.89 7.41
N ASP A 96 -9.44 -16.50 6.59
CA ASP A 96 -10.68 -15.84 6.18
C ASP A 96 -11.63 -15.65 7.37
N GLU A 97 -11.65 -16.62 8.29
CA GLU A 97 -12.42 -16.52 9.52
C GLU A 97 -11.95 -15.35 10.39
N GLU A 98 -10.65 -15.20 10.59
CA GLU A 98 -10.08 -14.08 11.36
C GLU A 98 -10.38 -12.73 10.71
N TRP A 99 -10.24 -12.66 9.38
CA TRP A 99 -10.58 -11.45 8.62
C TRP A 99 -12.03 -11.04 8.82
N ASP A 100 -12.96 -11.96 8.60
CA ASP A 100 -14.40 -11.64 8.62
C ASP A 100 -14.95 -11.43 10.04
N THR A 101 -14.45 -12.18 11.03
CA THR A 101 -14.97 -12.10 12.42
C THR A 101 -14.30 -11.02 13.26
N ASN A 102 -12.99 -10.81 13.12
CA ASN A 102 -12.22 -9.99 14.05
C ASN A 102 -11.69 -8.69 13.45
N VAL A 103 -11.26 -8.70 12.19
CA VAL A 103 -10.42 -7.61 11.65
C VAL A 103 -11.24 -6.63 10.83
N LYS A 104 -12.03 -7.11 9.87
CA LYS A 104 -12.79 -6.29 8.92
C LYS A 104 -13.70 -5.27 9.61
N GLY A 105 -14.42 -5.69 10.67
CA GLY A 105 -15.31 -4.80 11.43
C GLY A 105 -14.55 -3.71 12.20
N LYS A 106 -13.40 -4.04 12.78
CA LYS A 106 -12.55 -3.06 13.48
C LYS A 106 -11.93 -2.07 12.50
N LEU A 107 -11.47 -2.57 11.36
CA LEU A 107 -10.90 -1.76 10.29
C LEU A 107 -11.95 -0.80 9.70
N ALA A 108 -13.19 -1.27 9.52
CA ALA A 108 -14.31 -0.43 9.09
C ALA A 108 -14.57 0.73 10.06
N LYS A 109 -14.59 0.45 11.37
CA LYS A 109 -14.76 1.49 12.40
C LYS A 109 -13.63 2.51 12.36
N LEU A 110 -12.37 2.05 12.26
CA LEU A 110 -11.21 2.93 12.13
C LEU A 110 -11.31 3.80 10.87
N TYR A 111 -11.64 3.23 9.73
CA TYR A 111 -11.84 3.98 8.48
C TYR A 111 -12.97 5.01 8.60
N GLN A 112 -14.10 4.65 9.23
CA GLN A 112 -15.19 5.60 9.48
C GLN A 112 -14.74 6.79 10.32
N ARG A 113 -13.88 6.58 11.32
CA ARG A 113 -13.34 7.67 12.14
C ARG A 113 -12.42 8.57 11.33
N VAL A 114 -11.43 8.01 10.65
CA VAL A 114 -10.39 8.76 9.93
C VAL A 114 -10.97 9.48 8.69
N MET A 115 -11.93 8.88 7.99
CA MET A 115 -12.48 9.42 6.75
C MET A 115 -13.66 10.39 6.94
N ARG A 116 -13.99 10.77 8.18
CA ARG A 116 -15.14 11.65 8.48
C ARG A 116 -14.95 13.10 8.04
N ALA A 117 -13.75 13.63 8.12
CA ALA A 117 -13.51 15.06 8.04
C ALA A 117 -12.89 15.48 6.71
N ASN A 118 -13.50 15.16 5.59
CA ASN A 118 -12.97 15.44 4.26
C ASN A 118 -11.61 14.77 3.95
N ILE A 119 -11.19 13.82 4.79
CA ILE A 119 -10.06 12.93 4.50
C ILE A 119 -10.64 11.80 3.64
N GLY A 120 -10.33 11.80 2.36
CA GLY A 120 -10.75 10.74 1.44
C GLY A 120 -10.00 9.42 1.70
N ALA A 121 -10.47 8.34 1.04
CA ALA A 121 -9.89 7.00 1.18
C ALA A 121 -8.37 6.99 0.96
N SER A 122 -7.87 7.70 -0.06
CA SER A 122 -6.43 7.74 -0.37
C SER A 122 -5.60 8.33 0.77
N SER A 123 -5.95 9.51 1.28
CA SER A 123 -5.19 10.14 2.37
C SER A 123 -5.34 9.39 3.68
N GLY A 124 -6.56 8.93 4.00
CA GLY A 124 -6.82 8.19 5.23
C GLY A 124 -6.06 6.85 5.29
N THR A 125 -6.09 6.08 4.21
CA THR A 125 -5.35 4.80 4.19
C THR A 125 -3.83 5.01 4.17
N LYS A 126 -3.32 6.08 3.55
CA LYS A 126 -1.89 6.41 3.60
C LYS A 126 -1.40 6.66 5.03
N VAL A 127 -2.15 7.45 5.81
CA VAL A 127 -1.82 7.68 7.23
C VAL A 127 -1.90 6.37 8.03
N LEU A 128 -2.96 5.60 7.86
CA LEU A 128 -3.15 4.36 8.59
C LEU A 128 -2.15 3.26 8.20
N HIS A 129 -1.71 3.24 6.95
CA HIS A 129 -0.66 2.32 6.49
C HIS A 129 0.65 2.55 7.26
N LEU A 130 1.03 3.80 7.55
CA LEU A 130 2.19 4.09 8.41
C LEU A 130 2.11 3.41 9.77
N MET A 131 0.89 3.27 10.30
CA MET A 131 0.66 2.70 11.62
C MET A 131 0.49 1.19 11.59
N ARG A 132 0.02 0.64 10.48
CA ARG A 132 -0.28 -0.78 10.26
C ARG A 132 0.11 -1.21 8.84
N PRO A 133 1.42 -1.18 8.50
CA PRO A 133 1.88 -1.39 7.12
C PRO A 133 1.66 -2.82 6.59
N ARG A 134 1.44 -3.77 7.50
CA ARG A 134 1.12 -5.16 7.12
C ARG A 134 -0.37 -5.38 6.90
N LEU A 135 -1.22 -4.49 7.43
CA LEU A 135 -2.68 -4.66 7.44
C LEU A 135 -3.40 -3.70 6.50
N VAL A 136 -3.01 -2.44 6.44
CA VAL A 136 -3.74 -1.41 5.71
C VAL A 136 -3.23 -1.28 4.28
N ALA A 137 -4.06 -1.64 3.30
CA ALA A 137 -3.79 -1.37 1.89
C ALA A 137 -4.03 0.11 1.56
N ILE A 138 -3.20 0.69 0.69
CA ILE A 138 -3.30 2.11 0.31
C ILE A 138 -4.32 2.28 -0.82
N ALA A 139 -5.44 2.95 -0.54
CA ALA A 139 -6.49 3.23 -1.50
C ALA A 139 -6.13 4.41 -2.43
N ASP A 140 -4.99 4.31 -3.13
CA ASP A 140 -4.64 5.29 -4.16
C ASP A 140 -5.63 5.22 -5.33
N SER A 141 -6.10 6.38 -5.81
CA SER A 141 -7.09 6.46 -6.87
C SER A 141 -6.67 5.75 -8.17
N VAL A 142 -5.37 5.68 -8.42
CA VAL A 142 -4.82 5.00 -9.60
C VAL A 142 -4.98 3.49 -9.47
N VAL A 143 -4.68 2.93 -8.29
CA VAL A 143 -4.83 1.49 -7.98
C VAL A 143 -6.29 1.09 -7.93
N VAL A 144 -7.10 1.88 -7.23
CA VAL A 144 -8.55 1.67 -7.09
C VAL A 144 -9.22 1.59 -8.47
N ASN A 145 -8.94 2.55 -9.35
CA ASN A 145 -9.47 2.56 -10.72
C ASN A 145 -8.94 1.40 -11.58
N TYR A 146 -7.67 1.04 -11.41
CA TYR A 146 -7.06 -0.08 -12.13
C TYR A 146 -7.72 -1.42 -11.79
N LEU A 147 -8.02 -1.63 -10.51
CA LEU A 147 -8.70 -2.85 -10.04
C LEU A 147 -10.22 -2.83 -10.29
N GLY A 148 -10.79 -1.69 -10.67
CA GLY A 148 -12.24 -1.53 -10.82
C GLY A 148 -13.00 -1.48 -9.49
N VAL A 149 -12.35 -1.07 -8.41
CA VAL A 149 -12.98 -0.93 -7.09
C VAL A 149 -13.96 0.26 -7.09
N PRO A 150 -15.21 0.10 -6.60
CA PRO A 150 -16.16 1.21 -6.50
C PRO A 150 -15.64 2.33 -5.60
N THR A 151 -15.86 3.60 -6.01
CA THR A 151 -15.31 4.79 -5.34
C THR A 151 -16.34 5.67 -4.65
N GLN A 152 -17.61 5.30 -4.69
CA GLN A 152 -18.72 6.14 -4.20
C GLN A 152 -18.64 6.40 -2.68
N HIS A 153 -18.19 5.42 -1.90
CA HIS A 153 -18.08 5.49 -0.45
C HIS A 153 -16.65 5.19 -0.01
N HIS A 154 -15.98 6.14 0.63
CA HIS A 154 -14.56 6.04 1.00
C HIS A 154 -14.23 4.82 1.87
N VAL A 155 -15.04 4.53 2.87
CA VAL A 155 -14.86 3.39 3.78
C VAL A 155 -15.01 2.07 3.04
N GLU A 156 -16.06 1.94 2.25
CA GLU A 156 -16.34 0.76 1.45
C GLU A 156 -15.24 0.53 0.41
N CYS A 157 -14.83 1.58 -0.29
CA CYS A 157 -13.71 1.54 -1.24
C CYS A 157 -12.43 0.99 -0.59
N ALA A 158 -12.07 1.48 0.61
CA ALA A 158 -10.89 1.02 1.31
C ALA A 158 -10.99 -0.45 1.78
N LEU A 159 -12.19 -0.88 2.21
CA LEU A 159 -12.43 -2.27 2.63
C LEU A 159 -12.41 -3.25 1.44
N ILE A 160 -13.04 -2.87 0.32
CA ILE A 160 -13.03 -3.69 -0.90
C ILE A 160 -11.58 -3.82 -1.40
N LEU A 161 -10.84 -2.71 -1.44
CA LEU A 161 -9.43 -2.75 -1.83
C LEU A 161 -8.61 -3.67 -0.90
N ALA A 162 -8.81 -3.60 0.41
CA ALA A 162 -8.13 -4.49 1.34
C ALA A 162 -8.45 -5.96 1.05
N GLY A 163 -9.72 -6.28 0.75
CA GLY A 163 -10.15 -7.61 0.30
C GLY A 163 -9.46 -8.06 -0.98
N GLU A 164 -9.35 -7.16 -1.98
CA GLU A 164 -8.68 -7.45 -3.25
C GLU A 164 -7.17 -7.67 -3.07
N VAL A 165 -6.50 -6.83 -2.31
CA VAL A 165 -5.06 -7.00 -2.00
C VAL A 165 -4.84 -8.32 -1.26
N ARG A 166 -5.72 -8.66 -0.31
CA ARG A 166 -5.70 -9.94 0.40
C ARG A 166 -5.86 -11.11 -0.57
N ARG A 167 -6.84 -11.07 -1.46
CA ARG A 167 -7.09 -12.12 -2.46
C ARG A 167 -5.89 -12.29 -3.39
N ILE A 168 -5.30 -11.20 -3.89
CA ILE A 168 -4.09 -11.23 -4.72
C ILE A 168 -2.93 -11.86 -3.96
N GLY A 169 -2.71 -11.47 -2.71
CA GLY A 169 -1.57 -11.95 -1.93
C GLY A 169 -1.67 -13.42 -1.51
N ARG A 170 -2.89 -13.96 -1.40
CA ARG A 170 -3.15 -15.35 -1.00
C ARG A 170 -3.27 -16.33 -2.16
N ASP A 171 -3.31 -15.85 -3.39
CA ASP A 171 -3.19 -16.72 -4.56
C ASP A 171 -1.85 -17.46 -4.51
N GLU A 172 -1.88 -18.78 -4.69
CA GLU A 172 -0.70 -19.64 -4.50
C GLU A 172 0.48 -19.25 -5.40
N ASP A 173 0.21 -18.89 -6.65
CA ASP A 173 1.24 -18.44 -7.60
C ASP A 173 1.83 -17.09 -7.15
N ASN A 174 0.99 -16.20 -6.64
CA ASN A 174 1.39 -14.90 -6.15
C ASN A 174 2.17 -14.99 -4.83
N ALA A 175 1.83 -15.92 -3.93
CA ALA A 175 2.57 -16.14 -2.68
C ALA A 175 4.04 -16.51 -2.97
N SER A 176 4.27 -17.41 -3.94
CA SER A 176 5.63 -17.73 -4.41
C SER A 176 6.34 -16.51 -5.01
N THR A 177 5.64 -15.70 -5.80
CA THR A 177 6.18 -14.46 -6.38
C THR A 177 6.58 -13.47 -5.29
N LEU A 178 5.74 -13.22 -4.30
CA LEU A 178 6.02 -12.30 -3.19
C LEU A 178 7.23 -12.76 -2.36
N ALA A 179 7.36 -14.07 -2.11
CA ALA A 179 8.52 -14.62 -1.43
C ALA A 179 9.83 -14.37 -2.22
N LYS A 180 9.82 -14.57 -3.53
CA LYS A 180 10.98 -14.30 -4.42
C LYS A 180 11.34 -12.82 -4.44
N VAL A 181 10.35 -11.93 -4.55
CA VAL A 181 10.56 -10.47 -4.51
C VAL A 181 11.21 -10.08 -3.18
N ARG A 182 10.70 -10.55 -2.04
CA ARG A 182 11.30 -10.25 -0.73
C ARG A 182 12.74 -10.76 -0.61
N GLN A 183 13.01 -11.98 -1.05
CA GLN A 183 14.36 -12.51 -1.07
C GLN A 183 15.31 -11.71 -1.97
N HIS A 184 14.83 -11.27 -3.12
CA HIS A 184 15.60 -10.43 -4.04
C HIS A 184 15.97 -9.10 -3.39
N LEU A 185 15.02 -8.42 -2.74
CA LEU A 185 15.24 -7.15 -2.03
C LEU A 185 16.25 -7.30 -0.88
N ILE A 186 16.19 -8.39 -0.12
CA ILE A 186 17.15 -8.69 0.95
C ILE A 186 18.56 -8.87 0.36
N LYS A 187 18.69 -9.66 -0.70
CA LYS A 187 20.00 -9.94 -1.32
C LYS A 187 20.62 -8.72 -2.00
N ALA A 188 19.79 -7.87 -2.58
CA ALA A 188 20.24 -6.68 -3.28
C ALA A 188 20.67 -5.55 -2.32
N SER A 189 20.49 -5.72 -1.00
CA SER A 189 20.75 -4.67 0.01
C SER A 189 20.14 -3.31 -0.39
N VAL A 190 18.98 -3.36 -1.03
CA VAL A 190 18.33 -2.19 -1.64
C VAL A 190 17.85 -1.19 -0.59
N THR A 191 17.81 -1.61 0.67
CA THR A 191 17.43 -0.77 1.80
C THR A 191 18.61 -0.67 2.77
N GLU A 192 19.07 0.55 3.08
CA GLU A 192 20.12 0.80 4.08
C GLU A 192 19.79 0.24 5.47
N SER A 193 18.52 -0.02 5.74
CA SER A 193 17.99 -0.41 7.05
C SER A 193 17.67 -1.88 7.21
N ASN A 194 17.93 -2.74 6.22
CA ASN A 194 17.50 -4.16 6.19
C ASN A 194 15.98 -4.38 6.35
N VAL A 195 15.20 -3.34 6.11
CA VAL A 195 13.75 -3.39 6.23
C VAL A 195 13.13 -3.73 4.88
N VAL A 196 12.62 -4.93 4.76
CA VAL A 196 11.90 -5.38 3.58
C VAL A 196 10.43 -4.97 3.70
N PRO A 197 9.87 -4.31 2.67
CA PRO A 197 8.45 -3.96 2.67
C PRO A 197 7.55 -5.16 2.95
N SER A 198 6.40 -4.91 3.59
CA SER A 198 5.39 -5.96 3.81
C SER A 198 4.86 -6.51 2.48
N ALA A 199 4.26 -7.70 2.49
CA ALA A 199 3.60 -8.25 1.30
C ALA A 199 2.50 -7.33 0.79
N CYS A 200 1.73 -6.72 1.70
CA CYS A 200 0.72 -5.71 1.39
C CYS A 200 1.34 -4.53 0.62
N ARG A 201 2.47 -4.00 1.08
CA ARG A 201 3.17 -2.88 0.43
C ARG A 201 3.79 -3.26 -0.92
N ILE A 202 4.33 -4.46 -1.04
CA ILE A 202 4.86 -4.95 -2.33
C ILE A 202 3.74 -5.02 -3.37
N ILE A 203 2.59 -5.58 -3.02
CA ILE A 203 1.42 -5.63 -3.91
C ILE A 203 0.98 -4.22 -4.31
N ASP A 204 0.80 -3.32 -3.33
CA ASP A 204 0.42 -1.92 -3.56
C ASP A 204 1.37 -1.23 -4.55
N ALA A 205 2.68 -1.34 -4.34
CA ALA A 205 3.68 -0.73 -5.22
C ALA A 205 3.65 -1.30 -6.64
N LEU A 206 3.52 -2.62 -6.78
CA LEU A 206 3.42 -3.28 -8.09
C LEU A 206 2.16 -2.88 -8.84
N LEU A 207 1.01 -2.82 -8.16
CA LEU A 207 -0.26 -2.36 -8.73
C LEU A 207 -0.18 -0.90 -9.15
N TRP A 208 0.41 -0.04 -8.30
CA TRP A 208 0.59 1.37 -8.60
C TRP A 208 1.49 1.61 -9.81
N MET A 209 2.63 0.91 -9.89
CA MET A 209 3.52 0.97 -11.05
C MET A 209 2.81 0.53 -12.34
N ARG A 210 2.08 -0.58 -12.28
CA ARG A 210 1.32 -1.09 -13.43
C ARG A 210 0.25 -0.11 -13.88
N ALA A 211 -0.55 0.40 -12.95
CA ALA A 211 -1.65 1.31 -13.24
C ALA A 211 -1.18 2.67 -13.79
N ASN A 212 -0.07 3.21 -13.29
CA ASN A 212 0.52 4.45 -13.81
C ASN A 212 1.13 4.26 -15.20
N GLY A 213 1.81 3.15 -15.44
CA GLY A 213 2.35 2.80 -16.74
C GLY A 213 1.27 2.73 -17.82
N LEU A 214 0.09 2.21 -17.49
CA LEU A 214 -1.05 2.16 -18.40
C LEU A 214 -1.69 3.53 -18.67
N LYS A 215 -1.66 4.44 -17.68
CA LYS A 215 -2.32 5.77 -17.80
C LYS A 215 -1.44 6.87 -18.39
N ARG A 216 -0.13 6.81 -18.17
CA ARG A 216 0.82 7.88 -18.50
C ARG A 216 2.16 7.32 -18.96
N PRO A 217 2.20 6.58 -20.07
CA PRO A 217 3.45 5.94 -20.50
C PRO A 217 4.59 6.93 -20.73
N GLU A 218 4.29 8.17 -21.18
CA GLU A 218 5.29 9.18 -21.48
C GLU A 218 5.78 10.01 -20.28
N LYS A 219 5.02 10.03 -19.17
CA LYS A 219 5.33 10.86 -17.98
C LYS A 219 5.97 10.10 -16.85
N ALA A 220 5.92 8.78 -16.88
CA ALA A 220 6.54 7.98 -15.84
C ALA A 220 8.06 8.01 -16.05
N GLY A 221 8.78 8.72 -15.21
CA GLY A 221 10.26 8.64 -15.12
C GLY A 221 10.75 7.19 -15.01
N TYR A 222 9.88 6.32 -14.52
CA TYR A 222 9.98 4.86 -14.49
C TYR A 222 10.30 4.25 -15.85
N HIS A 223 9.71 4.70 -16.97
CA HIS A 223 10.00 4.18 -18.31
C HIS A 223 11.42 4.46 -18.77
N ARG A 224 12.01 5.56 -18.33
CA ARG A 224 13.42 5.84 -18.62
C ARG A 224 14.31 4.86 -17.88
N LEU A 225 14.03 4.65 -16.59
CA LEU A 225 14.79 3.73 -15.75
C LEU A 225 14.57 2.28 -16.19
N TRP A 226 13.35 1.87 -16.49
CA TRP A 226 13.05 0.53 -17.01
C TRP A 226 13.76 0.25 -18.33
N ARG A 227 13.78 1.21 -19.26
CA ARG A 227 14.56 1.08 -20.50
C ARG A 227 16.07 0.99 -20.23
N GLN A 228 16.59 1.77 -19.29
CA GLN A 228 17.99 1.70 -18.90
C GLN A 228 18.36 0.34 -18.25
N MET A 229 17.41 -0.28 -17.56
CA MET A 229 17.58 -1.60 -16.93
C MET A 229 17.25 -2.77 -17.87
N GLY A 230 16.90 -2.52 -19.13
CA GLY A 230 16.52 -3.56 -20.09
C GLY A 230 15.17 -4.24 -19.76
N LEU A 231 14.35 -3.64 -18.91
CA LEU A 231 13.04 -4.19 -18.54
C LEU A 231 11.99 -3.84 -19.60
N ALA A 232 11.12 -4.80 -19.93
CA ALA A 232 10.00 -4.55 -20.82
C ALA A 232 9.10 -3.43 -20.27
N SER A 233 8.66 -2.52 -21.15
CA SER A 233 7.61 -1.56 -20.79
C SER A 233 6.38 -2.29 -20.27
N PRO A 234 5.68 -1.73 -19.28
CA PRO A 234 4.47 -2.35 -18.75
C PRO A 234 3.38 -2.50 -19.81
#